data_e0242eb4ce737c985fefccc401a7e949
#
_entry.id   e0242eb4ce737c985fefccc401a7e949
#
_cell.length_a   1.000
_cell.length_b   1.000
_cell.length_c   1.000
_cell.angle_alpha   90.00
_cell.angle_beta   90.00
_cell.angle_gamma   90.00
#
_symmetry.space_group_name_H-M   'P 1'
#
loop_
_entity.id
_entity.type
_entity.pdbx_description
1 polymer ?
#
loop_
_entity_poly.entity_id
_entity_poly.type
_entity_poly.pdbx_seq_one_letter_code
_entity_poly.pdbx_strand_id
1 'polypeptide(L)'
;MAQKDAFEYEALLERAKKKLPHTLESHDRFQVPEPDVMIEGKTTVIRNFGDIVDTLRREPEHVLGYLLRELGTAGTLEGDGRRVVFKGKVAANQIADRLKNYVDEYVLCSECSRPDTKIVKEGRVLILVCETCGAHRPVHVRKQEKAKEAKEIEAGQTYDLMIEDVGRKGDGIARKGQFIIYVPGTAKGSQVKVKIEKVSGTVAFGTRVS
;
A
#
# COMPACT_ATOMS: atom_id res chain seq x y z
N MET A 1 21.25 47.09 -21.77
CA MET A 1 21.45 45.84 -21.01
C MET A 1 20.15 45.07 -20.67
N ALA A 2 19.02 45.34 -21.31
CA ALA A 2 17.70 44.79 -20.92
C ALA A 2 17.15 43.68 -21.84
N GLN A 3 17.94 43.15 -22.80
CA GLN A 3 17.44 42.16 -23.75
C GLN A 3 17.93 40.71 -23.49
N LYS A 4 18.87 40.49 -22.57
CA LYS A 4 19.35 39.16 -22.22
C LYS A 4 18.38 38.37 -21.35
N ASP A 5 17.63 39.04 -20.46
CA ASP A 5 16.78 38.38 -19.47
C ASP A 5 15.44 37.87 -20.05
N ALA A 6 15.03 38.36 -21.23
CA ALA A 6 13.77 37.97 -21.86
C ALA A 6 13.82 36.53 -22.49
N PHE A 7 15.00 35.98 -22.69
CA PHE A 7 15.22 34.65 -23.29
C PHE A 7 15.87 33.64 -22.33
N GLU A 8 15.97 34.00 -21.05
CA GLU A 8 16.42 33.05 -20.06
C GLU A 8 15.34 31.98 -19.89
N TYR A 9 15.75 30.71 -19.87
CA TYR A 9 14.83 29.55 -19.84
C TYR A 9 13.80 29.66 -18.71
N GLU A 10 14.23 30.04 -17.52
CA GLU A 10 13.37 30.17 -16.35
C GLU A 10 12.29 31.26 -16.54
N ALA A 11 12.65 32.41 -17.09
CA ALA A 11 11.71 33.49 -17.37
C ALA A 11 10.70 33.09 -18.47
N LEU A 12 11.13 32.35 -19.47
CA LEU A 12 10.25 31.78 -20.50
C LEU A 12 9.31 30.74 -19.93
N LEU A 13 9.78 29.89 -19.03
CA LEU A 13 9.00 28.86 -18.36
C LEU A 13 7.91 29.47 -17.46
N GLU A 14 8.26 30.48 -16.65
CA GLU A 14 7.28 31.21 -15.84
C GLU A 14 6.21 31.91 -16.67
N ARG A 15 6.63 32.55 -17.77
CA ARG A 15 5.70 33.17 -18.68
C ARG A 15 4.76 32.17 -19.36
N ALA A 16 5.26 30.99 -19.71
CA ALA A 16 4.45 29.91 -20.24
C ALA A 16 3.46 29.40 -19.20
N LYS A 17 3.90 29.15 -17.95
CA LYS A 17 3.03 28.74 -16.83
C LYS A 17 1.89 29.74 -16.56
N LYS A 18 2.17 31.04 -16.58
CA LYS A 18 1.16 32.10 -16.39
C LYS A 18 0.14 32.17 -17.53
N LYS A 19 0.49 31.71 -18.74
CA LYS A 19 -0.42 31.69 -19.89
C LYS A 19 -1.19 30.40 -20.04
N LEU A 20 -0.84 29.35 -19.33
CA LEU A 20 -1.58 28.10 -19.34
C LEU A 20 -2.93 28.30 -18.64
N PRO A 21 -4.04 27.85 -19.24
CA PRO A 21 -5.33 27.88 -18.56
C PRO A 21 -5.29 26.96 -17.35
N HIS A 22 -5.82 27.41 -16.21
CA HIS A 22 -5.92 26.66 -14.95
C HIS A 22 -6.67 25.32 -15.09
N THR A 23 -7.37 25.11 -16.19
CA THR A 23 -8.06 23.85 -16.51
C THR A 23 -7.14 22.67 -16.79
N LEU A 24 -5.83 22.88 -16.92
CA LEU A 24 -4.87 21.80 -17.10
C LEU A 24 -4.48 21.08 -15.78
N GLU A 25 -4.84 21.66 -14.63
CA GLU A 25 -4.56 21.08 -13.30
C GLU A 25 -5.67 20.14 -12.81
N SER A 26 -6.78 20.00 -13.54
CA SER A 26 -7.90 19.17 -13.08
C SER A 26 -7.66 17.68 -13.30
N HIS A 27 -6.93 17.05 -12.38
CA HIS A 27 -7.01 15.61 -12.11
C HIS A 27 -8.37 15.23 -11.50
N ASP A 28 -9.26 16.22 -11.26
CA ASP A 28 -10.55 16.08 -10.56
C ASP A 28 -11.60 15.25 -11.26
N ARG A 29 -11.37 14.81 -12.50
CA ARG A 29 -12.35 14.02 -13.24
C ARG A 29 -12.28 12.52 -13.01
N PHE A 30 -11.17 12.04 -12.46
CA PHE A 30 -10.99 10.61 -12.17
C PHE A 30 -11.22 10.36 -10.69
N GLN A 31 -12.44 10.01 -10.35
CA GLN A 31 -12.81 9.59 -9.00
C GLN A 31 -13.31 8.16 -9.07
N VAL A 32 -12.67 7.27 -8.34
CA VAL A 32 -13.12 5.89 -8.21
C VAL A 32 -14.27 5.87 -7.21
N PRO A 33 -15.44 5.30 -7.59
CA PRO A 33 -16.56 5.16 -6.66
C PRO A 33 -16.16 4.37 -5.41
N GLU A 34 -16.65 4.79 -4.25
CA GLU A 34 -16.47 4.02 -3.03
C GLU A 34 -17.20 2.67 -3.15
N PRO A 35 -16.59 1.57 -2.65
CA PRO A 35 -17.22 0.26 -2.73
C PRO A 35 -18.44 0.18 -1.81
N ASP A 36 -19.61 -0.12 -2.39
CA ASP A 36 -20.85 -0.40 -1.66
C ASP A 36 -20.82 -1.85 -1.18
N VAL A 37 -20.45 -2.03 0.09
CA VAL A 37 -20.19 -3.32 0.70
C VAL A 37 -21.34 -3.74 1.61
N MET A 38 -21.94 -4.89 1.33
CA MET A 38 -22.93 -5.53 2.17
C MET A 38 -22.38 -6.84 2.74
N ILE A 39 -22.58 -7.08 4.03
CA ILE A 39 -22.21 -8.34 4.68
C ILE A 39 -23.45 -9.21 4.81
N GLU A 40 -23.46 -10.35 4.13
CA GLU A 40 -24.54 -11.35 4.18
C GLU A 40 -24.05 -12.60 4.92
N GLY A 41 -24.34 -12.67 6.21
CA GLY A 41 -23.96 -13.80 7.05
C GLY A 41 -22.43 -13.98 7.15
N LYS A 42 -21.86 -14.91 6.37
CA LYS A 42 -20.43 -15.21 6.32
C LYS A 42 -19.76 -14.71 5.03
N THR A 43 -20.50 -14.05 4.15
CA THR A 43 -20.03 -13.55 2.87
C THR A 43 -20.07 -12.02 2.84
N THR A 44 -19.25 -11.42 1.99
CA THR A 44 -19.22 -9.98 1.75
C THR A 44 -19.48 -9.73 0.27
N VAL A 45 -20.43 -8.87 -0.04
CA VAL A 45 -20.84 -8.56 -1.41
C VAL A 45 -20.51 -7.10 -1.72
N ILE A 46 -19.86 -6.85 -2.85
CA ILE A 46 -19.73 -5.52 -3.44
C ILE A 46 -20.79 -5.38 -4.52
N ARG A 47 -21.71 -4.43 -4.36
CA ARG A 47 -22.85 -4.26 -5.26
C ARG A 47 -22.55 -3.38 -6.47
N ASN A 48 -21.69 -2.39 -6.31
CA ASN A 48 -21.31 -1.43 -7.35
C ASN A 48 -19.96 -1.76 -8.02
N PHE A 49 -19.56 -3.02 -8.03
CA PHE A 49 -18.29 -3.43 -8.61
C PHE A 49 -18.17 -3.10 -10.10
N GLY A 50 -19.25 -3.23 -10.85
CA GLY A 50 -19.31 -2.85 -12.27
C GLY A 50 -18.94 -1.39 -12.49
N ASP A 51 -19.51 -0.46 -11.71
CA ASP A 51 -19.25 0.97 -11.84
C ASP A 51 -17.77 1.31 -11.53
N ILE A 52 -17.19 0.60 -10.56
CA ILE A 52 -15.76 0.72 -10.23
C ILE A 52 -14.91 0.26 -11.42
N VAL A 53 -15.19 -0.91 -11.98
CA VAL A 53 -14.44 -1.50 -13.09
C VAL A 53 -14.56 -0.63 -14.36
N ASP A 54 -15.75 -0.14 -14.67
CA ASP A 54 -16.01 0.76 -15.79
C ASP A 54 -15.22 2.06 -15.66
N THR A 55 -15.18 2.64 -14.45
CA THR A 55 -14.37 3.83 -14.14
C THR A 55 -12.88 3.57 -14.31
N LEU A 56 -12.41 2.41 -13.88
CA LEU A 56 -11.01 2.00 -14.01
C LEU A 56 -10.63 1.61 -15.45
N ARG A 57 -11.58 1.36 -16.31
CA ARG A 57 -11.40 0.82 -17.69
C ARG A 57 -10.54 -0.44 -17.68
N ARG A 58 -10.91 -1.39 -16.82
CA ARG A 58 -10.20 -2.65 -16.64
C ARG A 58 -11.15 -3.83 -16.74
N GLU A 59 -10.59 -5.00 -17.02
CA GLU A 59 -11.37 -6.24 -17.01
C GLU A 59 -11.78 -6.63 -15.59
N PRO A 60 -13.07 -6.98 -15.35
CA PRO A 60 -13.56 -7.37 -14.02
C PRO A 60 -12.76 -8.50 -13.39
N GLU A 61 -12.35 -9.48 -14.19
CA GLU A 61 -11.56 -10.63 -13.74
C GLU A 61 -10.17 -10.23 -13.22
N HIS A 62 -9.54 -9.24 -13.87
CA HIS A 62 -8.24 -8.74 -13.46
C HIS A 62 -8.33 -8.01 -12.11
N VAL A 63 -9.31 -7.14 -11.93
CA VAL A 63 -9.55 -6.41 -10.67
C VAL A 63 -9.91 -7.38 -9.55
N LEU A 64 -10.80 -8.35 -9.83
CA LEU A 64 -11.16 -9.39 -8.86
C LEU A 64 -9.94 -10.22 -8.47
N GLY A 65 -9.17 -10.71 -9.44
CA GLY A 65 -7.97 -11.51 -9.16
C GLY A 65 -6.95 -10.79 -8.27
N TYR A 66 -6.80 -9.48 -8.45
CA TYR A 66 -5.99 -8.64 -7.57
C TYR A 66 -6.57 -8.59 -6.16
N LEU A 67 -7.87 -8.26 -6.01
CA LEU A 67 -8.52 -8.16 -4.71
C LEU A 67 -8.48 -9.48 -3.93
N LEU A 68 -8.73 -10.61 -4.58
CA LEU A 68 -8.68 -11.93 -3.94
C LEU A 68 -7.30 -12.25 -3.39
N ARG A 69 -6.26 -11.91 -4.14
CA ARG A 69 -4.87 -12.11 -3.71
C ARG A 69 -4.50 -11.22 -2.54
N GLU A 70 -4.89 -9.94 -2.60
CA GLU A 70 -4.53 -8.95 -1.58
C GLU A 70 -5.32 -9.13 -0.27
N LEU A 71 -6.55 -9.58 -0.36
CA LEU A 71 -7.40 -9.84 0.81
C LEU A 71 -7.22 -11.27 1.37
N GLY A 72 -6.53 -12.14 0.63
CA GLY A 72 -6.33 -13.54 1.03
C GLY A 72 -7.63 -14.33 1.14
N THR A 73 -8.64 -13.97 0.35
CA THR A 73 -9.97 -14.57 0.36
C THR A 73 -10.28 -15.22 -1.00
N ALA A 74 -11.28 -16.09 -1.02
CA ALA A 74 -11.87 -16.57 -2.27
C ALA A 74 -13.15 -15.77 -2.58
N GLY A 75 -13.48 -15.62 -3.84
CA GLY A 75 -14.71 -14.93 -4.28
C GLY A 75 -15.02 -15.21 -5.73
N THR A 76 -16.23 -14.84 -6.14
CA THR A 76 -16.74 -15.04 -7.48
C THR A 76 -17.41 -13.77 -8.00
N LEU A 77 -17.38 -13.59 -9.34
CA LEU A 77 -18.17 -12.58 -10.03
C LEU A 77 -19.60 -13.08 -10.17
N GLU A 78 -20.57 -12.21 -9.96
CA GLU A 78 -21.98 -12.44 -10.20
C GLU A 78 -22.57 -11.31 -11.06
N GLY A 79 -23.66 -11.59 -11.75
CA GLY A 79 -24.39 -10.59 -12.55
C GLY A 79 -23.55 -9.96 -13.67
N ASP A 80 -22.96 -10.78 -14.55
CA ASP A 80 -22.13 -10.34 -15.68
C ASP A 80 -20.94 -9.43 -15.27
N GLY A 81 -20.33 -9.73 -14.11
CA GLY A 81 -19.18 -8.99 -13.61
C GLY A 81 -19.52 -7.70 -12.85
N ARG A 82 -20.80 -7.42 -12.61
CA ARG A 82 -21.23 -6.20 -11.90
C ARG A 82 -21.20 -6.30 -10.40
N ARG A 83 -21.19 -7.54 -9.85
CA ARG A 83 -21.15 -7.82 -8.41
C ARG A 83 -20.04 -8.80 -8.11
N VAL A 84 -19.47 -8.65 -6.91
CA VAL A 84 -18.46 -9.58 -6.38
C VAL A 84 -18.93 -10.11 -5.03
N VAL A 85 -18.83 -11.42 -4.87
CA VAL A 85 -19.11 -12.10 -3.60
C VAL A 85 -17.83 -12.71 -3.07
N PHE A 86 -17.37 -12.24 -1.91
CA PHE A 86 -16.21 -12.80 -1.20
C PHE A 86 -16.65 -13.82 -0.18
N LYS A 87 -15.89 -14.92 -0.07
CA LYS A 87 -16.06 -15.91 1.00
C LYS A 87 -15.35 -15.43 2.27
N GLY A 88 -16.08 -14.82 3.16
CA GLY A 88 -15.56 -14.27 4.42
C GLY A 88 -16.06 -12.86 4.70
N LYS A 89 -15.80 -12.39 5.92
CA LYS A 89 -16.13 -11.03 6.33
C LYS A 89 -14.94 -10.14 6.05
N VAL A 90 -15.09 -9.22 5.11
CA VAL A 90 -14.08 -8.22 4.73
C VAL A 90 -14.66 -6.83 5.01
N ALA A 91 -13.92 -6.00 5.71
CA ALA A 91 -14.35 -4.64 6.00
C ALA A 91 -14.29 -3.75 4.75
N ALA A 92 -15.25 -2.83 4.60
CA ALA A 92 -15.31 -1.91 3.47
C ALA A 92 -14.01 -1.08 3.32
N ASN A 93 -13.44 -0.63 4.44
CA ASN A 93 -12.19 0.14 4.44
C ASN A 93 -11.03 -0.67 3.86
N GLN A 94 -10.92 -1.96 4.17
CA GLN A 94 -9.88 -2.82 3.61
C GLN A 94 -10.01 -2.95 2.10
N ILE A 95 -11.24 -3.07 1.59
CA ILE A 95 -11.51 -3.13 0.15
C ILE A 95 -11.15 -1.80 -0.51
N ALA A 96 -11.55 -0.68 0.09
CA ALA A 96 -11.24 0.66 -0.42
C ALA A 96 -9.73 0.92 -0.49
N ASP A 97 -8.97 0.52 0.54
CA ASP A 97 -7.51 0.67 0.55
C ASP A 97 -6.83 -0.18 -0.53
N ARG A 98 -7.33 -1.42 -0.76
CA ARG A 98 -6.80 -2.27 -1.84
C ARG A 98 -7.14 -1.73 -3.23
N LEU A 99 -8.32 -1.14 -3.40
CA LEU A 99 -8.69 -0.46 -4.64
C LEU A 99 -7.80 0.75 -4.92
N LYS A 100 -7.48 1.56 -3.91
CA LYS A 100 -6.51 2.66 -4.05
C LYS A 100 -5.15 2.17 -4.50
N ASN A 101 -4.62 1.13 -3.85
CA ASN A 101 -3.35 0.52 -4.24
C ASN A 101 -3.40 -0.04 -5.68
N TYR A 102 -4.54 -0.62 -6.09
CA TYR A 102 -4.75 -1.08 -7.45
C TYR A 102 -4.67 0.08 -8.45
N VAL A 103 -5.29 1.21 -8.12
CA VAL A 103 -5.27 2.42 -8.97
C VAL A 103 -3.84 2.91 -9.16
N ASP A 104 -3.07 3.01 -8.09
CA ASP A 104 -1.69 3.49 -8.15
C ASP A 104 -0.78 2.55 -8.95
N GLU A 105 -1.02 1.25 -8.87
CA GLU A 105 -0.15 0.25 -9.49
C GLU A 105 -0.54 -0.07 -10.93
N TYR A 106 -1.84 -0.16 -11.21
CA TYR A 106 -2.38 -0.67 -12.48
C TYR A 106 -3.13 0.34 -13.32
N VAL A 107 -3.43 1.54 -12.81
CA VAL A 107 -4.23 2.55 -13.52
C VAL A 107 -3.45 3.81 -13.78
N LEU A 108 -2.81 4.39 -12.76
CA LEU A 108 -2.11 5.65 -12.92
C LEU A 108 -0.76 5.47 -13.64
N CYS A 109 -0.50 6.37 -14.58
CA CYS A 109 0.80 6.43 -15.24
C CYS A 109 1.87 6.98 -14.28
N SER A 110 3.06 6.34 -14.21
CA SER A 110 4.17 6.79 -13.35
C SER A 110 4.76 8.13 -13.79
N GLU A 111 4.65 8.47 -15.08
CA GLU A 111 5.29 9.66 -15.67
C GLU A 111 4.38 10.89 -15.61
N CYS A 112 3.09 10.73 -15.95
CA CYS A 112 2.17 11.86 -16.03
C CYS A 112 1.00 11.80 -15.05
N SER A 113 0.94 10.75 -14.20
CA SER A 113 -0.09 10.50 -13.19
C SER A 113 -1.52 10.47 -13.73
N ARG A 114 -1.72 10.32 -15.05
CA ARG A 114 -3.04 10.24 -15.67
C ARG A 114 -3.57 8.82 -15.68
N PRO A 115 -4.91 8.65 -15.57
CA PRO A 115 -5.57 7.35 -15.54
C PRO A 115 -5.80 6.73 -16.94
N ASP A 116 -5.50 7.48 -18.01
CA ASP A 116 -5.72 7.05 -19.40
C ASP A 116 -4.65 6.04 -19.82
N THR A 117 -4.77 4.85 -19.28
CA THR A 117 -3.81 3.77 -19.48
C THR A 117 -4.50 2.47 -19.82
N LYS A 118 -3.81 1.60 -20.56
CA LYS A 118 -4.28 0.24 -20.86
C LYS A 118 -3.22 -0.78 -20.49
N ILE A 119 -3.69 -1.97 -20.13
CA ILE A 119 -2.80 -3.11 -19.86
C ILE A 119 -2.74 -3.96 -21.12
N VAL A 120 -1.51 -4.15 -21.62
CA VAL A 120 -1.22 -5.01 -22.76
C VAL A 120 -0.38 -6.18 -22.27
N LYS A 121 -0.72 -7.39 -22.71
CA LYS A 121 0.04 -8.59 -22.38
C LYS A 121 1.07 -8.86 -23.48
N GLU A 122 2.34 -8.73 -23.14
CA GLU A 122 3.45 -9.08 -24.03
C GLU A 122 4.14 -10.35 -23.48
N GLY A 123 3.82 -11.47 -24.11
CA GLY A 123 4.33 -12.77 -23.67
C GLY A 123 3.87 -13.12 -22.24
N ARG A 124 4.77 -13.09 -21.27
CA ARG A 124 4.51 -13.38 -19.85
C ARG A 124 4.42 -12.14 -18.97
N VAL A 125 4.63 -10.97 -19.55
CA VAL A 125 4.68 -9.68 -18.83
C VAL A 125 3.44 -8.85 -19.18
N LEU A 126 2.86 -8.21 -18.18
CA LEU A 126 1.84 -7.18 -18.37
C LEU A 126 2.54 -5.83 -18.49
N ILE A 127 2.22 -5.07 -19.52
CA ILE A 127 2.75 -3.73 -19.75
C ILE A 127 1.62 -2.71 -19.63
N LEU A 128 1.84 -1.71 -18.81
CA LEU A 128 0.98 -0.53 -18.73
C LEU A 128 1.41 0.46 -19.81
N VAL A 129 0.50 0.76 -20.72
CA VAL A 129 0.71 1.73 -21.80
C VAL A 129 -0.15 2.95 -21.53
N CYS A 130 0.48 4.12 -21.43
CA CYS A 130 -0.23 5.38 -21.26
C CYS A 130 -0.63 5.96 -22.62
N GLU A 131 -1.91 6.23 -22.80
CA GLU A 131 -2.44 6.82 -24.04
C GLU A 131 -2.19 8.33 -24.13
N THR A 132 -1.87 8.97 -22.99
CA THR A 132 -1.64 10.42 -22.94
C THR A 132 -0.19 10.80 -23.22
N CYS A 133 0.77 10.16 -22.55
CA CYS A 133 2.19 10.50 -22.69
C CYS A 133 3.01 9.47 -23.46
N GLY A 134 2.39 8.33 -23.86
CA GLY A 134 3.07 7.26 -24.58
C GLY A 134 4.04 6.43 -23.76
N ALA A 135 4.07 6.59 -22.43
CA ALA A 135 4.94 5.81 -21.57
C ALA A 135 4.53 4.33 -21.55
N HIS A 136 5.52 3.44 -21.61
CA HIS A 136 5.37 1.99 -21.51
C HIS A 136 6.10 1.51 -20.26
N ARG A 137 5.39 0.83 -19.37
CA ARG A 137 5.96 0.33 -18.12
C ARG A 137 5.53 -1.12 -17.89
N PRO A 138 6.48 -2.04 -17.59
CA PRO A 138 6.09 -3.36 -17.13
C PRO A 138 5.38 -3.23 -15.78
N VAL A 139 4.23 -3.89 -15.66
CA VAL A 139 3.53 -3.96 -14.39
C VAL A 139 4.24 -5.00 -13.55
N HIS A 140 5.08 -4.54 -12.64
CA HIS A 140 5.60 -5.39 -11.61
C HIS A 140 4.45 -5.62 -10.62
N VAL A 141 3.97 -6.84 -10.56
CA VAL A 141 3.24 -7.28 -9.37
C VAL A 141 4.21 -7.04 -8.23
N ARG A 142 4.10 -5.91 -7.53
CA ARG A 142 4.79 -5.74 -6.27
C ARG A 142 4.36 -6.95 -5.46
N LYS A 143 5.24 -7.96 -5.33
CA LYS A 143 5.22 -8.74 -4.09
C LYS A 143 5.19 -7.63 -3.06
N GLN A 144 4.09 -7.51 -2.30
CA GLN A 144 4.14 -6.67 -1.13
C GLN A 144 5.47 -7.04 -0.47
N GLU A 145 6.49 -6.24 -0.68
CA GLU A 145 7.41 -6.03 0.37
C GLU A 145 6.45 -5.54 1.44
N LYS A 146 6.02 -6.47 2.31
CA LYS A 146 5.50 -6.15 3.63
C LYS A 146 6.36 -4.99 4.00
N ALA A 147 5.75 -3.78 4.05
CA ALA A 147 6.48 -2.56 4.32
C ALA A 147 7.52 -3.01 5.32
N LYS A 148 8.80 -2.89 4.98
CA LYS A 148 9.83 -3.17 5.96
C LYS A 148 9.54 -2.08 6.96
N GLU A 149 8.55 -2.40 7.80
CA GLU A 149 8.35 -1.70 9.06
C GLU A 149 9.76 -1.67 9.58
N ALA A 150 10.29 -0.48 9.62
CA ALA A 150 11.69 -0.22 9.91
C ALA A 150 12.02 -1.17 11.03
N LYS A 151 12.99 -2.06 10.83
CA LYS A 151 13.29 -3.13 11.79
C LYS A 151 13.32 -2.46 13.12
N GLU A 152 12.23 -2.50 13.85
CA GLU A 152 12.09 -1.75 15.10
C GLU A 152 13.11 -2.25 16.11
N ILE A 153 13.75 -3.39 15.83
CA ILE A 153 14.76 -4.02 16.67
C ILE A 153 15.84 -4.64 15.80
N GLU A 154 17.07 -4.15 15.99
CA GLU A 154 18.27 -4.70 15.36
C GLU A 154 19.17 -5.32 16.43
N ALA A 155 19.80 -6.46 16.09
CA ALA A 155 20.78 -7.08 16.96
C ALA A 155 21.99 -6.14 17.13
N GLY A 156 22.47 -6.01 18.36
CA GLY A 156 23.58 -5.14 18.75
C GLY A 156 23.18 -3.75 19.23
N GLN A 157 21.95 -3.31 19.00
CA GLN A 157 21.45 -2.01 19.49
C GLN A 157 20.86 -2.11 20.90
N THR A 158 20.83 -0.96 21.58
CA THR A 158 20.30 -0.83 22.94
C THR A 158 19.01 -0.06 22.92
N TYR A 159 17.99 -0.59 23.59
CA TYR A 159 16.65 0.01 23.66
C TYR A 159 16.23 0.17 25.12
N ASP A 160 15.52 1.26 25.41
CA ASP A 160 14.83 1.44 26.70
C ASP A 160 13.48 0.73 26.60
N LEU A 161 13.29 -0.29 27.43
CA LEU A 161 12.11 -1.15 27.41
C LEU A 161 11.49 -1.25 28.81
N MET A 162 10.16 -1.29 28.82
CA MET A 162 9.40 -1.58 30.04
C MET A 162 9.03 -3.06 30.06
N ILE A 163 9.30 -3.73 31.16
CA ILE A 163 8.96 -5.14 31.37
C ILE A 163 7.48 -5.26 31.70
N GLU A 164 6.69 -5.81 30.78
CA GLU A 164 5.25 -5.97 30.95
C GLU A 164 4.91 -7.19 31.79
N ASP A 165 5.67 -8.27 31.66
CA ASP A 165 5.42 -9.51 32.38
C ASP A 165 6.72 -10.30 32.65
N VAL A 166 6.64 -11.34 33.48
CA VAL A 166 7.75 -12.23 33.78
C VAL A 166 7.36 -13.66 33.48
N GLY A 167 8.15 -14.30 32.63
CA GLY A 167 7.94 -15.70 32.26
C GLY A 167 8.21 -16.68 33.40
N ARG A 168 7.77 -17.93 33.26
CA ARG A 168 7.91 -19.01 34.27
C ARG A 168 9.39 -19.30 34.66
N LYS A 169 10.34 -18.93 33.81
CA LYS A 169 11.79 -19.11 34.05
C LYS A 169 12.46 -17.90 34.72
N GLY A 170 11.69 -16.84 35.02
CA GLY A 170 12.23 -15.62 35.63
C GLY A 170 12.73 -14.59 34.59
N ASP A 171 12.51 -14.84 33.31
CA ASP A 171 12.85 -13.89 32.24
C ASP A 171 11.77 -12.83 32.12
N GLY A 172 12.13 -11.56 32.11
CA GLY A 172 11.19 -10.47 31.85
C GLY A 172 10.80 -10.44 30.38
N ILE A 173 9.54 -10.10 30.13
CA ILE A 173 8.94 -10.00 28.80
C ILE A 173 8.61 -8.54 28.52
N ALA A 174 9.22 -7.97 27.49
CA ALA A 174 8.88 -6.66 26.97
C ALA A 174 8.34 -6.78 25.54
N ARG A 175 7.48 -5.86 25.15
CA ARG A 175 6.97 -5.76 23.77
C ARG A 175 7.40 -4.45 23.15
N LYS A 176 7.84 -4.50 21.90
CA LYS A 176 8.12 -3.33 21.09
C LYS A 176 7.67 -3.59 19.66
N GLY A 177 6.59 -2.91 19.23
CA GLY A 177 5.95 -3.19 17.97
C GLY A 177 5.43 -4.63 17.88
N GLN A 178 5.89 -5.38 16.88
CA GLN A 178 5.55 -6.80 16.72
C GLN A 178 6.53 -7.78 17.42
N PHE A 179 7.57 -7.26 18.08
CA PHE A 179 8.60 -8.10 18.71
C PHE A 179 8.31 -8.34 20.19
N ILE A 180 8.54 -9.58 20.62
CA ILE A 180 8.56 -10.00 22.01
C ILE A 180 10.03 -10.16 22.41
N ILE A 181 10.44 -9.44 23.44
CA ILE A 181 11.84 -9.40 23.90
C ILE A 181 11.94 -10.07 25.24
N TYR A 182 12.78 -11.07 25.32
CA TYR A 182 13.10 -11.76 26.57
C TYR A 182 14.38 -11.21 27.17
N VAL A 183 14.28 -10.79 28.43
CA VAL A 183 15.40 -10.18 29.20
C VAL A 183 15.54 -10.91 30.51
N PRO A 184 16.59 -11.70 30.72
CA PRO A 184 16.78 -12.46 31.95
C PRO A 184 17.05 -11.54 33.15
N GLY A 185 16.55 -11.94 34.31
CA GLY A 185 16.82 -11.28 35.59
C GLY A 185 16.19 -9.91 35.78
N THR A 186 15.01 -9.68 35.19
CA THR A 186 14.26 -8.42 35.31
C THR A 186 12.89 -8.64 35.96
N ALA A 187 12.43 -7.62 36.71
CA ALA A 187 11.15 -7.67 37.42
C ALA A 187 10.05 -6.98 36.60
N LYS A 188 8.81 -7.43 36.78
CA LYS A 188 7.64 -6.81 36.15
C LYS A 188 7.50 -5.33 36.53
N GLY A 189 7.24 -4.48 35.54
CA GLY A 189 7.08 -3.03 35.72
C GLY A 189 8.38 -2.25 35.74
N SER A 190 9.57 -2.89 35.66
CA SER A 190 10.83 -2.19 35.61
C SER A 190 11.13 -1.65 34.20
N GLN A 191 11.66 -0.43 34.14
CA GLN A 191 12.21 0.15 32.94
C GLN A 191 13.71 -0.13 32.88
N VAL A 192 14.15 -0.83 31.86
CA VAL A 192 15.53 -1.29 31.73
C VAL A 192 16.11 -1.01 30.35
N LYS A 193 17.39 -0.67 30.30
CA LYS A 193 18.16 -0.61 29.05
C LYS A 193 18.56 -2.02 28.64
N VAL A 194 18.17 -2.45 27.49
CA VAL A 194 18.39 -3.81 27.00
C VAL A 194 19.17 -3.75 25.69
N LYS A 195 20.31 -4.41 25.66
CA LYS A 195 21.07 -4.64 24.43
C LYS A 195 20.56 -5.92 23.79
N ILE A 196 20.10 -5.83 22.54
CA ILE A 196 19.61 -6.98 21.80
C ILE A 196 20.79 -7.81 21.28
N GLU A 197 20.85 -9.07 21.65
CA GLU A 197 21.90 -9.99 21.21
C GLU A 197 21.48 -10.74 19.94
N LYS A 198 20.25 -11.22 19.91
CA LYS A 198 19.75 -12.05 18.81
C LYS A 198 18.29 -11.75 18.52
N VAL A 199 17.95 -11.66 17.24
CA VAL A 199 16.59 -11.54 16.74
C VAL A 199 16.26 -12.78 15.90
N SER A 200 15.16 -13.45 16.22
CA SER A 200 14.68 -14.64 15.52
C SER A 200 13.18 -14.47 15.20
N GLY A 201 12.87 -14.05 13.98
CA GLY A 201 11.50 -13.75 13.57
C GLY A 201 10.88 -12.61 14.37
N THR A 202 9.85 -12.88 15.16
CA THR A 202 9.17 -11.92 16.05
C THR A 202 9.68 -11.97 17.50
N VAL A 203 10.68 -12.79 17.79
CA VAL A 203 11.25 -12.95 19.12
C VAL A 203 12.68 -12.41 19.15
N ALA A 204 13.00 -11.61 20.15
CA ALA A 204 14.34 -11.12 20.39
C ALA A 204 14.82 -11.50 21.79
N PHE A 205 16.12 -11.69 21.92
CA PHE A 205 16.78 -11.96 23.20
C PHE A 205 17.77 -10.82 23.46
N GLY A 206 17.73 -10.30 24.65
CA GLY A 206 18.62 -9.22 25.05
C GLY A 206 19.05 -9.32 26.49
N THR A 207 20.16 -8.70 26.79
CA THR A 207 20.74 -8.59 28.15
C THR A 207 20.58 -7.18 28.67
N ARG A 208 20.36 -7.06 29.96
CA ARG A 208 20.31 -5.78 30.67
C ARG A 208 21.67 -5.10 30.61
N VAL A 209 21.70 -3.86 30.19
CA VAL A 209 22.88 -2.97 30.27
C VAL A 209 22.69 -2.07 31.49
N SER A 210 23.66 -2.06 32.37
CA SER A 210 23.66 -1.21 33.57
C SER A 210 23.79 0.26 33.20
#